data_d29ae224dc3665f4855250253dce4106
#
_entry.id   d29ae224dc3665f4855250253dce4106
#
_cell.length_a   1.000
_cell.length_b   1.000
_cell.length_c   1.000
_cell.angle_alpha   90.00
_cell.angle_beta   90.00
_cell.angle_gamma   90.00
#
_symmetry.space_group_name_H-M   'P 1'
#
loop_
_entity.id
_entity.type
_entity.pdbx_description
1 polymer ?
#
loop_
_entity_poly.entity_id
_entity_poly.type
_entity_poly.pdbx_seq_one_letter_code
_entity_poly.pdbx_strand_id
1 'polypeptide(L)'
;MMRHEYFVILVVMTAAWMQAAMPTDAETNLVTTSFWRFEGRLSAEFESAYLSSSGTLCDTRPTALQNLDWAVHFGDYGKLYGYGCFLSMMHDKQHELHRPAFNEFEGGAFYGYDWRLTDDVTFFNGAGGVWNPLFGYRNGYDDTLWEFRYFQSLENPYLTPYWDTLTLIEPGQWTRLRFGVRRDFALTDALTLSAWVDGVWGDKRRYKARYGEEPEYQFLYGAFCTSTAGLQLTWRFAERWLAYAKARQFDTLDRRGRRAEKRKTDYWARRDIAIFTLGVAYEF
;
A
#
# COMPACT_ATOMS: atom_id res chain seq x y z
N MET A 1 26.92 3.24 -3.97
CA MET A 1 26.27 3.36 -2.65
C MET A 1 25.89 4.84 -2.48
N MET A 2 24.68 5.23 -2.87
CA MET A 2 24.18 6.60 -2.65
C MET A 2 23.92 6.79 -1.16
N ARG A 3 24.48 7.82 -0.55
CA ARG A 3 24.22 8.14 0.86
C ARG A 3 22.78 8.61 1.01
N HIS A 4 22.09 8.15 2.04
CA HIS A 4 20.69 8.48 2.32
C HIS A 4 20.36 9.98 2.30
N GLU A 5 21.34 10.80 2.65
CA GLU A 5 21.27 12.27 2.64
C GLU A 5 20.92 12.84 1.26
N TYR A 6 21.44 12.24 0.19
CA TYR A 6 21.18 12.73 -1.18
C TYR A 6 19.77 12.37 -1.68
N PHE A 7 19.18 11.30 -1.14
CA PHE A 7 17.87 10.87 -1.57
C PHE A 7 16.76 11.76 -0.97
N VAL A 8 16.86 12.11 0.33
CA VAL A 8 15.96 13.08 0.97
C VAL A 8 16.05 14.44 0.29
N ILE A 9 17.26 14.89 -0.05
CA ILE A 9 17.49 16.14 -0.79
C ILE A 9 16.86 16.03 -2.19
N LEU A 10 16.98 14.90 -2.88
CA LEU A 10 16.39 14.71 -4.21
C LEU A 10 14.86 14.78 -4.16
N VAL A 11 14.22 14.15 -3.17
CA VAL A 11 12.75 14.18 -2.99
C VAL A 11 12.28 15.60 -2.68
N VAL A 12 12.96 16.30 -1.79
CA VAL A 12 12.65 17.70 -1.45
C VAL A 12 12.89 18.63 -2.64
N MET A 13 13.98 18.44 -3.38
CA MET A 13 14.28 19.24 -4.59
C MET A 13 13.30 18.93 -5.72
N THR A 14 12.88 17.68 -5.90
CA THR A 14 11.89 17.30 -6.91
C THR A 14 10.52 17.90 -6.59
N ALA A 15 10.11 17.89 -5.33
CA ALA A 15 8.89 18.55 -4.88
C ALA A 15 8.95 20.07 -5.07
N ALA A 16 10.11 20.70 -4.75
CA ALA A 16 10.34 22.14 -4.96
C ALA A 16 10.38 22.49 -6.45
N TRP A 17 10.96 21.62 -7.29
CA TRP A 17 11.03 21.84 -8.74
C TRP A 17 9.66 21.68 -9.41
N MET A 18 8.85 20.71 -8.98
CA MET A 18 7.46 20.58 -9.41
C MET A 18 6.63 21.80 -9.02
N GLN A 19 6.86 22.37 -7.83
CA GLN A 19 6.19 23.59 -7.40
C GLN A 19 6.59 24.82 -8.24
N ALA A 20 7.84 24.89 -8.69
CA ALA A 20 8.34 25.97 -9.56
C ALA A 20 7.94 25.81 -11.04
N ALA A 21 7.69 24.58 -11.49
CA ALA A 21 7.29 24.27 -12.87
C ALA A 21 5.77 24.33 -13.08
N MET A 22 4.96 24.46 -12.04
CA MET A 22 3.52 24.69 -12.21
C MET A 22 3.27 26.15 -12.60
N PRO A 23 2.49 26.41 -13.66
CA PRO A 23 2.10 27.78 -13.98
C PRO A 23 1.36 28.37 -12.80
N THR A 24 1.87 29.45 -12.24
CA THR A 24 1.11 30.31 -11.35
C THR A 24 -0.14 30.73 -12.10
N ASP A 25 -1.30 30.61 -11.45
CA ASP A 25 -2.62 30.98 -11.97
C ASP A 25 -2.60 32.38 -12.57
N ALA A 26 -2.18 32.49 -13.82
CA ALA A 26 -2.47 33.64 -14.63
C ALA A 26 -3.88 33.45 -15.15
N GLU A 27 -4.78 34.28 -14.67
CA GLU A 27 -6.15 34.42 -15.12
C GLU A 27 -6.24 34.34 -16.66
N THR A 28 -6.53 33.15 -17.16
CA THR A 28 -7.09 33.00 -18.50
C THR A 28 -8.48 32.46 -18.32
N ASN A 29 -9.45 33.37 -18.41
CA ASN A 29 -10.89 33.09 -18.61
C ASN A 29 -11.10 32.41 -19.97
N LEU A 30 -10.48 31.25 -20.16
CA LEU A 30 -10.87 30.29 -21.16
C LEU A 30 -11.57 29.16 -20.42
N VAL A 31 -12.90 29.14 -20.48
CA VAL A 31 -13.74 27.97 -20.16
C VAL A 31 -13.39 26.90 -21.18
N THR A 32 -12.21 26.35 -21.11
CA THR A 32 -11.89 25.04 -21.65
C THR A 32 -12.28 24.07 -20.56
N THR A 33 -13.46 23.47 -20.69
CA THR A 33 -13.80 22.24 -19.99
C THR A 33 -12.74 21.23 -20.40
N SER A 34 -11.64 21.17 -19.63
CA SER A 34 -10.60 20.17 -19.88
C SER A 34 -11.27 18.81 -19.68
N PHE A 35 -11.31 18.01 -20.73
CA PHE A 35 -11.87 16.66 -20.75
C PHE A 35 -11.21 15.75 -19.69
N TRP A 36 -10.06 16.15 -19.18
CA TRP A 36 -9.28 15.39 -18.19
C TRP A 36 -8.80 16.28 -17.04
N ARG A 37 -8.68 15.70 -15.87
CA ARG A 37 -8.11 16.31 -14.65
C ARG A 37 -7.04 15.38 -14.09
N PHE A 38 -5.86 15.94 -13.81
CA PHE A 38 -4.79 15.23 -13.12
C PHE A 38 -4.80 15.61 -11.63
N GLU A 39 -4.55 14.63 -10.78
CA GLU A 39 -4.31 14.81 -9.36
C GLU A 39 -3.21 13.87 -8.90
N GLY A 40 -2.47 14.26 -7.87
CA GLY A 40 -1.42 13.43 -7.33
C GLY A 40 -1.13 13.74 -5.87
N ARG A 41 -0.45 12.79 -5.25
CA ARG A 41 -0.01 12.89 -3.86
C ARG A 41 1.38 12.28 -3.73
N LEU A 42 2.32 13.06 -3.23
CA LEU A 42 3.64 12.59 -2.84
C LEU A 42 3.69 12.46 -1.32
N SER A 43 4.11 11.34 -0.77
CA SER A 43 4.23 11.16 0.67
C SER A 43 5.55 10.53 1.07
N ALA A 44 5.99 10.86 2.29
CA ALA A 44 7.09 10.22 2.98
C ALA A 44 6.58 9.68 4.32
N GLU A 45 6.84 8.41 4.59
CA GLU A 45 6.40 7.70 5.78
C GLU A 45 7.59 7.06 6.50
N PHE A 46 7.48 7.02 7.83
CA PHE A 46 8.31 6.20 8.69
C PHE A 46 7.43 5.20 9.41
N GLU A 47 7.72 3.92 9.24
CA GLU A 47 6.99 2.83 9.88
C GLU A 47 7.86 2.07 10.88
N SER A 48 7.31 1.66 12.01
CA SER A 48 8.02 0.83 12.99
C SER A 48 8.24 -0.61 12.55
N ALA A 49 7.47 -1.07 11.54
CA ALA A 49 7.59 -2.36 10.89
C ALA A 49 6.94 -2.29 9.50
N TYR A 50 7.38 -3.11 8.56
CA TYR A 50 6.86 -3.10 7.19
C TYR A 50 5.77 -4.14 6.97
N LEU A 51 4.58 -3.65 6.63
CA LEU A 51 3.45 -4.43 6.16
C LEU A 51 3.20 -4.11 4.68
N SER A 52 3.43 -5.08 3.80
CA SER A 52 3.25 -4.89 2.36
C SER A 52 1.79 -4.56 2.00
N SER A 53 1.61 -3.96 0.83
CA SER A 53 0.29 -3.72 0.24
C SER A 53 -0.55 -5.00 0.11
N SER A 54 0.11 -6.15 0.05
CA SER A 54 -0.52 -7.47 0.02
C SER A 54 -1.03 -7.96 1.38
N GLY A 55 -0.91 -7.19 2.47
CA GLY A 55 -1.31 -7.59 3.82
C GLY A 55 -0.39 -8.68 4.39
N THR A 56 0.90 -8.64 4.02
CA THR A 56 1.93 -9.55 4.52
C THR A 56 2.92 -8.76 5.35
N LEU A 57 3.16 -9.18 6.59
CA LEU A 57 4.24 -8.61 7.39
C LEU A 57 5.58 -9.03 6.78
N CYS A 58 6.32 -8.07 6.26
CA CYS A 58 7.58 -8.31 5.56
C CYS A 58 8.79 -8.08 6.45
N ASP A 59 8.75 -7.12 7.34
CA ASP A 59 9.81 -6.87 8.32
C ASP A 59 9.24 -6.29 9.62
N THR A 60 9.90 -6.58 10.74
CA THR A 60 9.54 -6.05 12.06
C THR A 60 10.43 -4.90 12.50
N ARG A 61 11.24 -4.38 11.59
CA ARG A 61 12.18 -3.29 11.82
C ARG A 61 11.72 -1.99 11.18
N PRO A 62 12.22 -0.85 11.67
CA PRO A 62 11.86 0.45 11.12
C PRO A 62 12.17 0.57 9.63
N THR A 63 11.26 1.19 8.91
CA THR A 63 11.29 1.32 7.46
C THR A 63 10.85 2.72 7.06
N ALA A 64 11.51 3.29 6.05
CA ALA A 64 11.07 4.51 5.40
C ALA A 64 10.42 4.17 4.05
N LEU A 65 9.29 4.81 3.76
CA LEU A 65 8.60 4.69 2.49
C LEU A 65 8.45 6.06 1.85
N GLN A 66 8.59 6.11 0.53
CA GLN A 66 8.21 7.24 -0.28
C GLN A 66 7.18 6.76 -1.28
N ASN A 67 6.02 7.41 -1.30
CA ASN A 67 4.93 7.02 -2.17
C ASN A 67 4.54 8.18 -3.08
N LEU A 68 4.27 7.85 -4.33
CA LEU A 68 3.63 8.70 -5.30
C LEU A 68 2.31 8.05 -5.71
N ASP A 69 1.19 8.66 -5.35
CA ASP A 69 -0.12 8.30 -5.86
C ASP A 69 -0.51 9.31 -6.94
N TRP A 70 -1.15 8.85 -8.00
CA TRP A 70 -1.60 9.71 -9.09
C TRP A 70 -2.90 9.21 -9.71
N ALA A 71 -3.69 10.14 -10.26
CA ALA A 71 -4.87 9.81 -11.05
C ALA A 71 -5.07 10.81 -12.19
N VAL A 72 -5.57 10.30 -13.30
CA VAL A 72 -6.06 11.07 -14.44
C VAL A 72 -7.53 10.72 -14.64
N HIS A 73 -8.40 11.69 -14.42
CA HIS A 73 -9.84 11.55 -14.59
C HIS A 73 -10.23 11.93 -16.04
N PHE A 74 -11.10 11.16 -16.64
CA PHE A 74 -11.59 11.36 -18.00
C PHE A 74 -13.10 11.69 -18.02
N GLY A 75 -13.55 12.53 -17.09
CA GLY A 75 -14.98 12.83 -16.92
C GLY A 75 -15.79 11.56 -16.68
N ASP A 76 -16.82 11.35 -17.50
CA ASP A 76 -17.73 10.20 -17.36
C ASP A 76 -17.14 8.86 -17.81
N TYR A 77 -15.91 8.85 -18.31
CA TYR A 77 -15.25 7.61 -18.79
C TYR A 77 -14.40 6.93 -17.73
N GLY A 78 -14.41 7.43 -16.50
CA GLY A 78 -13.63 6.86 -15.40
C GLY A 78 -12.27 7.49 -15.23
N LYS A 79 -11.35 6.75 -14.59
CA LYS A 79 -10.01 7.25 -14.25
C LYS A 79 -8.92 6.21 -14.47
N LEU A 80 -7.77 6.65 -14.96
CA LEU A 80 -6.52 5.92 -14.89
C LEU A 80 -5.81 6.39 -13.62
N TYR A 81 -5.44 5.48 -12.74
CA TYR A 81 -4.76 5.82 -11.50
C TYR A 81 -3.65 4.83 -11.20
N GLY A 82 -2.72 5.22 -10.36
CA GLY A 82 -1.62 4.37 -10.02
C GLY A 82 -0.82 4.87 -8.83
N TYR A 83 0.20 4.11 -8.50
CA TYR A 83 1.13 4.46 -7.46
C TYR A 83 2.54 3.99 -7.79
N GLY A 84 3.51 4.63 -7.13
CA GLY A 84 4.87 4.17 -7.00
C GLY A 84 5.27 4.21 -5.53
N CYS A 85 5.86 3.16 -5.02
CA CYS A 85 6.36 3.09 -3.65
C CYS A 85 7.83 2.69 -3.67
N PHE A 86 8.67 3.48 -3.04
CA PHE A 86 10.05 3.12 -2.74
C PHE A 86 10.21 2.88 -1.25
N LEU A 87 10.72 1.72 -0.91
CA LEU A 87 10.91 1.27 0.46
C LEU A 87 12.39 1.15 0.77
N SER A 88 12.81 1.70 1.91
CA SER A 88 14.18 1.60 2.41
C SER A 88 14.19 1.11 3.86
N MET A 89 14.88 0.02 4.11
CA MET A 89 15.14 -0.48 5.46
C MET A 89 16.18 0.40 6.15
N MET A 90 15.86 0.86 7.37
CA MET A 90 16.70 1.79 8.13
C MET A 90 17.73 1.10 9.02
N HIS A 91 18.26 -0.06 8.61
CA HIS A 91 19.27 -0.77 9.39
C HIS A 91 20.39 -1.31 8.50
N ASP A 92 21.62 -1.22 8.99
CA ASP A 92 22.82 -1.67 8.29
C ASP A 92 23.15 -3.16 8.50
N LYS A 93 22.45 -3.85 9.40
CA LYS A 93 22.74 -5.24 9.67
C LYS A 93 22.26 -6.10 8.53
N GLN A 94 23.20 -6.73 7.86
CA GLN A 94 22.92 -7.89 7.04
C GLN A 94 22.15 -8.89 7.91
N HIS A 95 21.06 -9.39 7.38
CA HIS A 95 20.38 -10.52 7.98
C HIS A 95 21.41 -11.66 8.21
N GLU A 96 21.16 -12.55 9.17
CA GLU A 96 22.00 -13.74 9.42
C GLU A 96 22.34 -14.57 8.17
N LEU A 97 21.60 -14.32 7.07
CA LEU A 97 21.80 -14.93 5.75
C LEU A 97 22.66 -14.07 4.80
N HIS A 98 23.44 -13.11 5.30
CA HIS A 98 24.32 -12.25 4.49
C HIS A 98 23.62 -11.44 3.39
N ARG A 99 22.38 -10.97 3.64
CA ARG A 99 21.64 -10.19 2.67
C ARG A 99 21.82 -8.68 2.89
N PRO A 100 21.95 -7.90 1.83
CA PRO A 100 21.97 -6.45 1.93
C PRO A 100 20.65 -5.93 2.53
N ALA A 101 20.68 -4.71 3.08
CA ALA A 101 19.48 -4.01 3.50
C ALA A 101 18.44 -4.05 2.37
N PHE A 102 17.22 -4.41 2.73
CA PHE A 102 16.16 -4.59 1.76
C PHE A 102 15.66 -3.25 1.27
N ASN A 103 15.85 -2.97 0.00
CA ASN A 103 15.25 -1.86 -0.70
C ASN A 103 14.33 -2.43 -1.78
N GLU A 104 13.11 -1.92 -1.84
CA GLU A 104 12.10 -2.38 -2.78
C GLU A 104 11.48 -1.20 -3.50
N PHE A 105 11.18 -1.38 -4.77
CA PHE A 105 10.29 -0.51 -5.51
C PHE A 105 9.06 -1.32 -5.93
N GLU A 106 7.88 -0.76 -5.73
CA GLU A 106 6.63 -1.30 -6.23
C GLU A 106 5.90 -0.20 -7.01
N GLY A 107 5.41 -0.52 -8.18
CA GLY A 107 4.61 0.39 -8.98
C GLY A 107 3.38 -0.29 -9.55
N GLY A 108 2.27 0.43 -9.64
CA GLY A 108 1.02 -0.08 -10.18
C GLY A 108 0.27 0.94 -11.03
N ALA A 109 -0.43 0.45 -12.06
CA ALA A 109 -1.32 1.24 -12.86
C ALA A 109 -2.65 0.50 -13.06
N PHE A 110 -3.75 1.23 -12.93
CA PHE A 110 -5.11 0.70 -12.87
C PHE A 110 -6.05 1.60 -13.65
N TYR A 111 -7.06 0.99 -14.26
CA TYR A 111 -8.22 1.71 -14.74
C TYR A 111 -9.39 1.45 -13.81
N GLY A 112 -10.15 2.49 -13.47
CA GLY A 112 -11.29 2.39 -12.56
C GLY A 112 -12.46 3.27 -12.97
N TYR A 113 -13.62 2.90 -12.48
CA TYR A 113 -14.87 3.59 -12.75
C TYR A 113 -15.71 3.70 -11.47
N ASP A 114 -16.29 4.89 -11.29
CA ASP A 114 -17.19 5.23 -10.19
C ASP A 114 -18.65 5.18 -10.68
N TRP A 115 -19.42 4.20 -10.22
CA TRP A 115 -20.85 4.06 -10.50
C TRP A 115 -21.65 4.73 -9.40
N ARG A 116 -22.23 5.86 -9.71
CA ARG A 116 -23.13 6.54 -8.77
C ARG A 116 -24.46 5.79 -8.71
N LEU A 117 -24.71 5.04 -7.65
CA LEU A 117 -25.92 4.25 -7.47
C LEU A 117 -27.06 5.09 -6.92
N THR A 118 -26.75 6.00 -5.99
CA THR A 118 -27.65 7.02 -5.43
C THR A 118 -26.85 8.30 -5.18
N ASP A 119 -27.48 9.33 -4.65
CA ASP A 119 -26.78 10.58 -4.29
C ASP A 119 -25.70 10.36 -3.24
N ASP A 120 -25.88 9.40 -2.34
CA ASP A 120 -25.01 9.12 -1.21
C ASP A 120 -24.22 7.80 -1.35
N VAL A 121 -24.43 7.04 -2.43
CA VAL A 121 -23.81 5.72 -2.60
C VAL A 121 -23.10 5.64 -3.94
N THR A 122 -21.79 5.41 -3.89
CA THR A 122 -20.95 5.20 -5.06
C THR A 122 -20.30 3.83 -5.00
N PHE A 123 -20.45 3.07 -6.06
CA PHE A 123 -19.72 1.81 -6.25
C PHE A 123 -18.52 2.07 -7.15
N PHE A 124 -17.33 1.87 -6.59
CA PHE A 124 -16.08 1.92 -7.34
C PHE A 124 -15.64 0.52 -7.73
N ASN A 125 -15.16 0.35 -8.96
CA ASN A 125 -14.38 -0.81 -9.35
C ASN A 125 -13.17 -0.40 -10.17
N GLY A 126 -12.06 -1.16 -10.02
CA GLY A 126 -10.84 -0.92 -10.75
C GLY A 126 -10.02 -2.18 -10.90
N ALA A 127 -9.31 -2.28 -12.00
CA ALA A 127 -8.42 -3.39 -12.31
C ALA A 127 -7.12 -2.90 -12.92
N GLY A 128 -6.03 -3.62 -12.69
CA GLY A 128 -4.73 -3.24 -13.24
C GLY A 128 -3.61 -4.17 -12.86
N GLY A 129 -2.41 -3.76 -13.23
CA GLY A 129 -1.18 -4.49 -12.98
C GLY A 129 -0.31 -3.80 -11.93
N VAL A 130 0.41 -4.61 -11.18
CA VAL A 130 1.48 -4.18 -10.28
C VAL A 130 2.77 -4.82 -10.73
N TRP A 131 3.79 -4.02 -10.76
CA TRP A 131 5.14 -4.41 -11.08
C TRP A 131 6.04 -4.12 -9.88
N ASN A 132 6.76 -5.13 -9.43
CA ASN A 132 7.68 -5.03 -8.31
C ASN A 132 9.04 -5.62 -8.73
N PRO A 133 9.96 -4.78 -9.26
CA PRO A 133 11.34 -5.19 -9.47
C PRO A 133 12.02 -5.26 -8.11
N LEU A 134 12.43 -6.43 -7.70
CA LEU A 134 13.16 -6.62 -6.46
C LEU A 134 14.57 -6.07 -6.60
N PHE A 135 14.83 -4.93 -5.95
CA PHE A 135 16.18 -4.41 -5.80
C PHE A 135 16.87 -5.12 -4.64
N GLY A 136 17.77 -6.01 -4.96
CA GLY A 136 18.51 -6.78 -4.00
C GLY A 136 18.15 -8.26 -4.03
N TYR A 137 19.10 -9.07 -3.64
CA TYR A 137 19.00 -10.52 -3.70
C TYR A 137 17.94 -11.04 -2.75
N ARG A 138 16.97 -11.75 -3.28
CA ARG A 138 15.96 -12.47 -2.51
C ARG A 138 16.00 -13.95 -2.89
N ASN A 139 16.33 -14.81 -1.94
CA ASN A 139 16.05 -16.26 -1.90
C ASN A 139 15.75 -16.96 -3.23
N GLY A 140 16.60 -16.81 -4.25
CA GLY A 140 16.40 -17.51 -5.51
C GLY A 140 15.34 -16.91 -6.43
N TYR A 141 14.77 -15.78 -6.10
CA TYR A 141 13.93 -15.01 -7.00
C TYR A 141 14.73 -13.80 -7.48
N ASP A 142 15.42 -13.97 -8.59
CA ASP A 142 16.05 -12.87 -9.34
C ASP A 142 15.01 -12.12 -10.19
N ASP A 143 13.73 -12.51 -10.08
CA ASP A 143 12.70 -12.13 -11.01
C ASP A 143 11.81 -11.02 -10.48
N THR A 144 11.39 -10.18 -11.38
CA THR A 144 10.36 -9.16 -11.19
C THR A 144 9.02 -9.82 -10.86
N LEU A 145 8.35 -9.35 -9.81
CA LEU A 145 7.01 -9.80 -9.50
C LEU A 145 6.00 -9.05 -10.37
N TRP A 146 5.12 -9.80 -11.00
CA TRP A 146 3.96 -9.28 -11.71
C TRP A 146 2.70 -9.74 -11.03
N GLU A 147 1.84 -8.77 -10.67
CA GLU A 147 0.57 -9.02 -10.01
C GLU A 147 -0.56 -8.39 -10.82
N PHE A 148 -1.68 -9.07 -10.90
CA PHE A 148 -2.94 -8.49 -11.32
C PHE A 148 -3.77 -8.20 -10.07
N ARG A 149 -4.34 -6.98 -10.01
CA ARG A 149 -5.25 -6.57 -8.92
C ARG A 149 -6.60 -6.15 -9.48
N TYR A 150 -7.64 -6.55 -8.76
CA TYR A 150 -9.00 -6.11 -8.96
C TYR A 150 -9.54 -5.59 -7.64
N PHE A 151 -9.89 -4.32 -7.59
CA PHE A 151 -10.33 -3.61 -6.39
C PHE A 151 -11.75 -3.11 -6.55
N GLN A 152 -12.56 -3.22 -5.50
CA GLN A 152 -13.92 -2.71 -5.43
C GLN A 152 -14.19 -2.10 -4.06
N SER A 153 -15.02 -1.05 -4.04
CA SER A 153 -15.54 -0.46 -2.82
C SER A 153 -16.96 0.07 -3.00
N LEU A 154 -17.71 0.11 -1.91
CA LEU A 154 -19.02 0.73 -1.86
C LEU A 154 -18.97 1.89 -0.86
N GLU A 155 -18.76 3.08 -1.38
CA GLU A 155 -18.73 4.29 -0.58
C GLU A 155 -20.15 4.71 -0.19
N ASN A 156 -20.38 4.95 1.08
CA ASN A 156 -21.65 5.43 1.61
C ASN A 156 -21.43 6.18 2.94
N PRO A 157 -22.41 6.95 3.43
CA PRO A 157 -22.26 7.81 4.62
C PRO A 157 -21.96 7.07 5.93
N TYR A 158 -22.21 5.75 5.97
CA TYR A 158 -22.07 4.97 7.21
C TYR A 158 -20.72 4.29 7.34
N LEU A 159 -20.32 3.56 6.28
CA LEU A 159 -19.03 2.85 6.21
C LEU A 159 -18.75 2.47 4.75
N THR A 160 -17.48 2.29 4.42
CA THR A 160 -17.03 1.87 3.08
C THR A 160 -16.54 0.43 3.14
N PRO A 161 -17.39 -0.57 2.82
CA PRO A 161 -16.89 -1.92 2.57
C PRO A 161 -16.05 -1.93 1.30
N TYR A 162 -14.97 -2.70 1.33
CA TYR A 162 -14.10 -2.89 0.20
C TYR A 162 -13.60 -4.31 0.10
N TRP A 163 -13.27 -4.73 -1.09
CA TRP A 163 -12.55 -5.97 -1.33
C TRP A 163 -11.56 -5.83 -2.48
N ASP A 164 -10.53 -6.63 -2.42
CA ASP A 164 -9.39 -6.58 -3.30
C ASP A 164 -8.94 -8.03 -3.58
N THR A 165 -8.84 -8.36 -4.85
CA THR A 165 -8.30 -9.61 -5.33
C THR A 165 -6.93 -9.33 -5.90
N LEU A 166 -5.92 -10.06 -5.46
CA LEU A 166 -4.59 -10.01 -6.00
C LEU A 166 -4.20 -11.40 -6.48
N THR A 167 -3.78 -11.48 -7.73
CA THR A 167 -3.24 -12.70 -8.33
C THR A 167 -1.80 -12.46 -8.74
N LEU A 168 -0.87 -13.17 -8.13
CA LEU A 168 0.51 -13.20 -8.56
C LEU A 168 0.60 -14.00 -9.85
N ILE A 169 1.11 -13.37 -10.91
CA ILE A 169 1.27 -13.99 -12.23
C ILE A 169 2.59 -14.73 -12.28
N GLU A 170 3.68 -14.10 -11.82
CA GLU A 170 5.03 -14.64 -11.75
C GLU A 170 5.74 -14.12 -10.48
N PRO A 171 6.57 -14.95 -9.84
CA PRO A 171 6.64 -16.41 -9.90
C PRO A 171 5.58 -17.06 -9.01
N GLY A 172 5.02 -18.19 -9.40
CA GLY A 172 4.32 -19.07 -8.47
C GLY A 172 2.80 -19.05 -8.45
N GLN A 173 2.12 -18.21 -9.21
CA GLN A 173 0.67 -18.24 -9.45
C GLN A 173 -0.20 -18.54 -8.20
N TRP A 174 -0.36 -17.60 -7.30
CA TRP A 174 -1.27 -17.70 -6.18
C TRP A 174 -2.23 -16.51 -6.12
N THR A 175 -3.37 -16.71 -5.47
CA THR A 175 -4.40 -15.67 -5.32
C THR A 175 -4.68 -15.41 -3.84
N ARG A 176 -4.90 -14.15 -3.51
CA ARG A 176 -5.47 -13.70 -2.24
C ARG A 176 -6.70 -12.83 -2.46
N LEU A 177 -7.57 -12.85 -1.47
CA LEU A 177 -8.70 -11.95 -1.37
C LEU A 177 -8.57 -11.19 -0.05
N ARG A 178 -8.72 -9.88 -0.09
CA ARG A 178 -8.83 -9.04 1.10
C ARG A 178 -10.22 -8.44 1.16
N PHE A 179 -10.83 -8.51 2.33
CA PHE A 179 -12.14 -7.93 2.61
C PHE A 179 -11.99 -7.01 3.81
N GLY A 180 -12.54 -5.84 3.72
CA GLY A 180 -12.46 -4.88 4.81
C GLY A 180 -13.61 -3.89 4.82
N VAL A 181 -13.65 -3.15 5.90
CA VAL A 181 -14.53 -1.98 6.05
C VAL A 181 -13.69 -0.81 6.57
N ARG A 182 -13.99 0.38 6.10
CA ARG A 182 -13.38 1.62 6.52
C ARG A 182 -14.45 2.66 6.83
N ARG A 183 -14.14 3.55 7.78
CA ARG A 183 -14.91 4.75 8.02
C ARG A 183 -13.98 5.92 8.31
N ASP A 184 -14.31 7.07 7.72
CA ASP A 184 -13.65 8.33 7.97
C ASP A 184 -14.58 9.24 8.77
N PHE A 185 -14.04 9.88 9.81
CA PHE A 185 -14.74 10.80 10.70
C PHE A 185 -14.07 12.17 10.57
N ALA A 186 -14.75 13.15 10.00
CA ALA A 186 -14.31 14.53 10.03
C ALA A 186 -14.47 15.04 11.47
N LEU A 187 -13.37 15.21 12.18
CA LEU A 187 -13.37 15.77 13.54
C LEU A 187 -13.43 17.30 13.50
N THR A 188 -12.74 17.90 12.52
CA THR A 188 -12.80 19.31 12.17
C THR A 188 -12.56 19.44 10.65
N ASP A 189 -12.62 20.64 10.09
CA ASP A 189 -12.31 20.89 8.67
C ASP A 189 -10.87 20.49 8.30
N ALA A 190 -9.96 20.50 9.28
CA ALA A 190 -8.55 20.18 9.08
C ALA A 190 -8.14 18.81 9.64
N LEU A 191 -8.99 18.13 10.39
CA LEU A 191 -8.61 16.91 11.12
C LEU A 191 -9.59 15.78 10.84
N THR A 192 -9.09 14.68 10.31
CA THR A 192 -9.87 13.47 9.99
C THR A 192 -9.30 12.25 10.74
N LEU A 193 -10.19 11.47 11.35
CA LEU A 193 -9.88 10.16 11.91
C LEU A 193 -10.41 9.07 10.96
N SER A 194 -9.55 8.21 10.46
CA SER A 194 -9.93 7.01 9.70
C SER A 194 -9.80 5.79 10.59
N ALA A 195 -10.77 4.88 10.52
CA ALA A 195 -10.73 3.58 11.17
C ALA A 195 -11.04 2.48 10.15
N TRP A 196 -10.34 1.35 10.23
CA TRP A 196 -10.60 0.21 9.35
C TRP A 196 -10.28 -1.12 10.02
N VAL A 197 -10.88 -2.16 9.47
CA VAL A 197 -10.53 -3.55 9.75
C VAL A 197 -10.62 -4.34 8.46
N ASP A 198 -9.66 -5.22 8.23
CA ASP A 198 -9.69 -6.15 7.11
C ASP A 198 -9.16 -7.53 7.47
N GLY A 199 -9.53 -8.50 6.63
CA GLY A 199 -9.04 -9.87 6.69
C GLY A 199 -8.58 -10.33 5.32
N VAL A 200 -7.52 -11.12 5.29
CA VAL A 200 -6.93 -11.68 4.07
C VAL A 200 -7.13 -13.18 4.03
N TRP A 201 -7.82 -13.64 2.99
CA TRP A 201 -7.89 -15.04 2.61
C TRP A 201 -6.84 -15.34 1.55
N GLY A 202 -6.14 -16.45 1.66
CA GLY A 202 -5.16 -16.92 0.68
C GLY A 202 -5.47 -18.34 0.21
N ASP A 203 -5.19 -18.64 -1.05
CA ASP A 203 -5.27 -20.00 -1.57
C ASP A 203 -4.12 -20.88 -1.02
N LYS A 204 -4.17 -22.18 -1.28
CA LYS A 204 -3.16 -23.14 -0.80
C LYS A 204 -1.75 -22.84 -1.34
N ARG A 205 -1.63 -22.27 -2.57
CA ARG A 205 -0.33 -21.97 -3.19
C ARG A 205 0.34 -20.81 -2.47
N ARG A 206 -0.43 -19.79 -2.06
CA ARG A 206 0.07 -18.71 -1.23
C ARG A 206 0.65 -19.22 0.10
N TYR A 207 -0.03 -20.16 0.75
CA TYR A 207 0.47 -20.76 1.99
C TYR A 207 1.79 -21.48 1.76
N LYS A 208 1.92 -22.28 0.70
CA LYS A 208 3.16 -22.95 0.34
C LYS A 208 4.30 -21.93 0.07
N ALA A 209 4.02 -20.88 -0.69
CA ALA A 209 5.01 -19.84 -0.98
C ALA A 209 5.49 -19.14 0.30
N ARG A 210 4.58 -18.91 1.28
CA ARG A 210 4.92 -18.21 2.52
C ARG A 210 5.61 -19.11 3.55
N TYR A 211 5.15 -20.34 3.72
CA TYR A 211 5.56 -21.20 4.84
C TYR A 211 6.39 -22.42 4.43
N GLY A 212 6.56 -22.67 3.15
CA GLY A 212 7.32 -23.79 2.59
C GLY A 212 6.46 -25.05 2.37
N GLU A 213 7.11 -26.09 1.88
CA GLU A 213 6.47 -27.36 1.51
C GLU A 213 6.64 -28.48 2.56
N GLU A 214 7.06 -28.20 3.76
CA GLU A 214 7.26 -29.22 4.79
C GLU A 214 5.99 -30.04 5.02
N PRO A 215 6.09 -31.38 5.16
CA PRO A 215 4.95 -32.29 5.26
C PRO A 215 3.97 -31.94 6.41
N GLU A 216 4.46 -31.34 7.46
CA GLU A 216 3.68 -30.91 8.62
C GLU A 216 2.80 -29.70 8.34
N TYR A 217 3.02 -28.98 7.23
CA TYR A 217 2.24 -27.84 6.77
C TYR A 217 1.41 -28.16 5.53
N GLN A 218 0.83 -29.35 5.47
CA GLN A 218 -0.05 -29.73 4.35
C GLN A 218 -1.25 -28.78 4.26
N PHE A 219 -1.09 -27.73 3.45
CA PHE A 219 -2.19 -26.82 3.14
C PHE A 219 -3.02 -27.40 2.01
N LEU A 220 -4.07 -28.11 2.37
CA LEU A 220 -4.95 -28.77 1.38
C LEU A 220 -5.94 -27.79 0.74
N TYR A 221 -6.21 -26.67 1.39
CA TYR A 221 -7.18 -25.65 0.96
C TYR A 221 -6.75 -24.25 1.40
N GLY A 222 -7.37 -23.22 0.83
CA GLY A 222 -7.20 -21.83 1.27
C GLY A 222 -7.84 -21.57 2.63
N ALA A 223 -7.41 -20.53 3.31
CA ALA A 223 -7.96 -20.08 4.58
C ALA A 223 -7.73 -18.58 4.81
N PHE A 224 -8.40 -18.00 5.80
CA PHE A 224 -8.06 -16.68 6.31
C PHE A 224 -6.69 -16.71 6.97
N CYS A 225 -5.77 -15.96 6.39
CA CYS A 225 -4.37 -15.92 6.80
C CYS A 225 -4.13 -14.92 7.91
N THR A 226 -4.57 -13.69 7.67
CA THR A 226 -4.21 -12.52 8.48
C THR A 226 -5.40 -11.58 8.63
N SER A 227 -5.36 -10.74 9.64
CA SER A 227 -6.23 -9.58 9.78
C SER A 227 -5.41 -8.35 10.14
N THR A 228 -5.96 -7.19 9.79
CA THR A 228 -5.42 -5.89 10.17
C THR A 228 -6.55 -5.01 10.69
N ALA A 229 -6.34 -4.35 11.80
CA ALA A 229 -7.19 -3.27 12.28
C ALA A 229 -6.34 -2.02 12.46
N GLY A 230 -6.86 -0.85 12.13
CA GLY A 230 -6.07 0.36 12.23
C GLY A 230 -6.87 1.63 12.43
N LEU A 231 -6.16 2.63 12.91
CA LEU A 231 -6.60 4.01 13.06
C LEU A 231 -5.56 4.91 12.40
N GLN A 232 -6.02 5.97 11.75
CA GLN A 232 -5.17 7.03 11.20
C GLN A 232 -5.76 8.38 11.54
N LEU A 233 -4.97 9.24 12.16
CA LEU A 233 -5.30 10.64 12.34
C LEU A 233 -4.55 11.43 11.27
N THR A 234 -5.30 12.19 10.45
CA THR A 234 -4.75 13.03 9.38
C THR A 234 -5.07 14.49 9.69
N TRP A 235 -4.04 15.33 9.66
CA TRP A 235 -4.13 16.76 9.86
C TRP A 235 -3.69 17.51 8.59
N ARG A 236 -4.59 18.30 8.01
CA ARG A 236 -4.31 19.24 6.93
C ARG A 236 -3.84 20.56 7.53
N PHE A 237 -2.53 20.76 7.63
CA PHE A 237 -1.95 21.94 8.25
C PHE A 237 -1.72 23.10 7.26
N ALA A 238 -1.81 22.83 5.96
CA ALA A 238 -1.86 23.83 4.90
C ALA A 238 -2.69 23.29 3.72
N GLU A 239 -3.00 24.15 2.76
CA GLU A 239 -3.92 23.83 1.65
C GLU A 239 -3.59 22.49 0.97
N ARG A 240 -2.30 22.23 0.72
CA ARG A 240 -1.81 21.05 0.01
C ARG A 240 -0.96 20.11 0.88
N TRP A 241 -0.79 20.43 2.15
CA TRP A 241 0.07 19.66 3.03
C TRP A 241 -0.70 18.93 4.12
N LEU A 242 -0.38 17.66 4.28
CA LEU A 242 -0.94 16.78 5.27
C LEU A 242 0.16 16.21 6.16
N ALA A 243 -0.14 16.04 7.45
CA ALA A 243 0.63 15.19 8.34
C ALA A 243 -0.31 14.10 8.88
N TYR A 244 0.19 12.91 9.12
CA TYR A 244 -0.63 11.84 9.67
C TYR A 244 0.15 10.91 10.57
N ALA A 245 -0.56 10.36 11.54
CA ALA A 245 -0.11 9.29 12.41
C ALA A 245 -1.06 8.09 12.24
N LYS A 246 -0.50 6.89 12.08
CA LYS A 246 -1.24 5.65 11.86
C LYS A 246 -0.81 4.62 12.90
N ALA A 247 -1.77 3.94 13.48
CA ALA A 247 -1.55 2.78 14.32
C ALA A 247 -2.30 1.58 13.74
N ARG A 248 -1.63 0.46 13.55
CA ARG A 248 -2.20 -0.78 13.00
C ARG A 248 -1.87 -1.95 13.89
N GLN A 249 -2.84 -2.81 14.15
CA GLN A 249 -2.64 -4.12 14.71
C GLN A 249 -2.71 -5.15 13.59
N PHE A 250 -1.68 -5.97 13.47
CA PHE A 250 -1.61 -7.08 12.53
C PHE A 250 -1.64 -8.39 13.29
N ASP A 251 -2.47 -9.33 12.85
CA ASP A 251 -2.60 -10.66 13.44
C ASP A 251 -2.58 -11.76 12.39
N THR A 252 -1.92 -12.88 12.69
CA THR A 252 -2.00 -14.11 11.92
C THR A 252 -3.11 -14.99 12.46
N LEU A 253 -4.16 -15.22 11.67
CA LEU A 253 -5.39 -15.91 12.10
C LEU A 253 -5.28 -17.43 12.04
N ASP A 254 -4.66 -18.00 11.00
CA ASP A 254 -4.60 -19.44 10.83
C ASP A 254 -3.66 -20.14 11.81
N ARG A 255 -4.16 -21.21 12.46
CA ARG A 255 -3.37 -21.98 13.43
C ARG A 255 -2.12 -22.62 12.81
N ARG A 256 -2.17 -23.04 11.55
CA ARG A 256 -1.04 -23.64 10.83
C ARG A 256 0.01 -22.59 10.53
N GLY A 257 -0.41 -21.41 10.03
CA GLY A 257 0.44 -20.26 9.86
C GLY A 257 1.13 -19.86 11.16
N ARG A 258 0.38 -19.77 12.27
CA ARG A 258 0.92 -19.49 13.60
C ARG A 258 1.94 -20.53 14.11
N ARG A 259 1.75 -21.81 13.78
CA ARG A 259 2.72 -22.87 14.13
C ARG A 259 3.98 -22.77 13.29
N ALA A 260 3.83 -22.51 11.98
CA ALA A 260 4.95 -22.31 11.07
C ALA A 260 5.79 -21.09 11.50
N GLU A 261 5.14 -19.99 11.83
CA GLU A 261 5.82 -18.78 12.32
C GLU A 261 6.56 -18.99 13.65
N LYS A 262 6.03 -19.82 14.56
CA LYS A 262 6.73 -20.14 15.81
C LYS A 262 8.06 -20.85 15.62
N ARG A 263 8.23 -21.60 14.55
CA ARG A 263 9.43 -22.39 14.27
C ARG A 263 10.46 -21.63 13.45
N LYS A 264 10.04 -20.56 12.76
CA LYS A 264 10.95 -19.65 12.10
C LYS A 264 11.58 -18.74 13.14
N THR A 265 12.87 -18.82 13.30
CA THR A 265 13.66 -17.93 14.19
C THR A 265 13.84 -16.53 13.57
N ASP A 266 13.34 -16.34 12.35
CA ASP A 266 13.47 -15.13 11.55
C ASP A 266 12.49 -14.03 11.97
N TYR A 267 12.81 -12.79 11.64
CA TYR A 267 12.05 -11.56 11.92
C TYR A 267 10.60 -11.57 11.45
N TRP A 268 10.29 -12.41 10.48
CA TRP A 268 8.98 -12.61 9.84
C TRP A 268 7.97 -13.37 10.72
N ALA A 269 8.41 -13.87 11.85
CA ALA A 269 7.68 -14.88 12.61
C ALA A 269 6.78 -14.32 13.71
N ARG A 270 6.57 -13.00 13.74
CA ARG A 270 5.64 -12.42 14.72
C ARG A 270 4.20 -12.62 14.24
N ARG A 271 3.36 -13.13 15.16
CA ARG A 271 1.97 -13.47 14.90
C ARG A 271 1.06 -12.27 14.99
N ASP A 272 1.43 -11.38 15.88
CA ASP A 272 0.71 -10.20 16.28
C ASP A 272 1.72 -9.08 16.52
N ILE A 273 1.52 -7.95 15.88
CA ILE A 273 2.39 -6.79 16.02
C ILE A 273 1.58 -5.51 15.86
N ALA A 274 1.85 -4.56 16.76
CA ALA A 274 1.42 -3.18 16.58
C ALA A 274 2.44 -2.44 15.70
N ILE A 275 1.95 -1.77 14.66
CA ILE A 275 2.75 -1.01 13.69
C ILE A 275 2.34 0.45 13.79
N PHE A 276 3.31 1.31 14.00
CA PHE A 276 3.12 2.75 14.05
C PHE A 276 3.75 3.40 12.84
N THR A 277 3.04 4.34 12.24
CA THR A 277 3.49 5.11 11.08
C THR A 277 3.33 6.59 11.35
N LEU A 278 4.35 7.36 11.01
CA LEU A 278 4.28 8.82 10.91
C LEU A 278 4.56 9.21 9.46
N GLY A 279 3.79 10.15 8.92
CA GLY A 279 3.96 10.56 7.54
C GLY A 279 3.60 12.01 7.30
N VAL A 280 4.14 12.52 6.21
CA VAL A 280 3.80 13.81 5.63
C VAL A 280 3.49 13.61 4.15
N ALA A 281 2.54 14.37 3.62
CA ALA A 281 2.19 14.30 2.21
C ALA A 281 1.91 15.69 1.63
N TYR A 282 2.16 15.81 0.33
CA TYR A 282 1.84 16.94 -0.51
C TYR A 282 0.87 16.52 -1.61
N GLU A 283 -0.24 17.23 -1.75
CA GLU A 283 -1.25 17.03 -2.80
C GLU A 283 -1.10 18.10 -3.89
N PHE A 284 -1.22 17.73 -5.17
CA PHE A 284 -1.05 18.62 -6.32
C PHE A 284 -2.04 18.29 -7.47
#